data_7d0ed22b509d2afe4f1ed18945b37be4
#
_entry.id   7d0ed22b509d2afe4f1ed18945b37be4
#
_cell.length_a   1.000
_cell.length_b   1.000
_cell.length_c   1.000
_cell.angle_alpha   90.00
_cell.angle_beta   90.00
_cell.angle_gamma   90.00
#
_symmetry.space_group_name_H-M   'P 1'
#
loop_
_entity.id
_entity.type
_entity.pdbx_description
1 polymer ?
#
loop_
_entity_poly.entity_id
_entity_poly.type
_entity_poly.pdbx_seq_one_letter_code
_entity_poly.pdbx_strand_id
1 'polypeptide(L)'
;MSTTKAFDFFIQWHLTERCNLRCRHCYQEGRSFQELSLSEILGTIEEVAEMITAWSDSYGLSFSPSFTVTGGEPFLRADLFDILEAMKQKGFELFLLSNGVLIDRDKADRLSQLGVKGVQVSLEGPKEIHETIRGAGSFSASLEGIGHLVATGIPVTVNMTLSKLNGESVFPMIKLAKNLGVQRLGFSRLV
;
A
#
# COMPACT_ATOMS: atom_id res chain seq x y z
N MET A 1 -8.08 -17.54 31.75
CA MET A 1 -8.47 -17.62 30.31
C MET A 1 -7.21 -17.48 29.50
N SER A 2 -6.74 -18.53 28.85
CA SER A 2 -5.57 -18.48 27.97
C SER A 2 -5.96 -17.66 26.74
N THR A 3 -5.36 -16.49 26.55
CA THR A 3 -5.50 -15.73 25.30
C THR A 3 -4.77 -16.51 24.23
N THR A 4 -5.49 -17.31 23.45
CA THR A 4 -4.94 -17.94 22.26
C THR A 4 -4.45 -16.82 21.35
N LYS A 5 -3.13 -16.72 21.18
CA LYS A 5 -2.52 -15.71 20.32
C LYS A 5 -2.96 -16.01 18.89
N ALA A 6 -3.62 -15.04 18.26
CA ALA A 6 -3.98 -15.18 16.86
C ALA A 6 -2.72 -15.18 15.98
N PHE A 7 -2.74 -15.97 14.92
CA PHE A 7 -1.67 -16.02 13.93
C PHE A 7 -1.91 -14.92 12.89
N ASP A 8 -0.91 -14.11 12.62
CA ASP A 8 -0.97 -13.13 11.54
C ASP A 8 -0.92 -13.87 10.20
N PHE A 9 -1.95 -13.69 9.38
CA PHE A 9 -2.01 -14.21 8.02
C PHE A 9 -2.01 -13.05 7.04
N PHE A 10 -0.90 -12.89 6.34
CA PHE A 10 -0.65 -11.73 5.51
C PHE A 10 -0.66 -12.09 4.03
N ILE A 11 -1.43 -11.34 3.24
CA ILE A 11 -1.51 -11.46 1.79
C ILE A 11 -1.12 -10.13 1.16
N GLN A 12 -0.08 -10.11 0.34
CA GLN A 12 0.21 -8.98 -0.53
C GLN A 12 -0.34 -9.27 -1.93
N TRP A 13 -1.25 -8.40 -2.38
CA TRP A 13 -1.92 -8.59 -3.66
C TRP A 13 -1.64 -7.44 -4.63
N HIS A 14 -1.06 -7.78 -5.77
CA HIS A 14 -0.87 -6.88 -6.90
C HIS A 14 -2.14 -6.87 -7.75
N LEU A 15 -2.98 -5.87 -7.60
CA LEU A 15 -4.28 -5.79 -8.29
C LEU A 15 -4.17 -5.33 -9.75
N THR A 16 -3.08 -4.63 -10.09
CA THR A 16 -2.88 -4.04 -11.43
C THR A 16 -1.39 -3.90 -11.75
N GLU A 17 -1.05 -4.05 -13.01
CA GLU A 17 0.26 -3.73 -13.55
C GLU A 17 0.34 -2.28 -14.05
N ARG A 18 -0.81 -1.61 -14.21
CA ARG A 18 -0.85 -0.21 -14.65
C ARG A 18 -0.27 0.72 -13.59
N CYS A 19 0.53 1.68 -14.03
CA CYS A 19 1.08 2.72 -13.18
C CYS A 19 1.13 4.06 -13.90
N ASN A 20 0.85 5.14 -13.19
CA ASN A 20 0.98 6.50 -13.68
C ASN A 20 2.42 7.03 -13.67
N LEU A 21 3.36 6.29 -13.08
CA LEU A 21 4.79 6.61 -13.07
C LEU A 21 5.61 5.58 -13.85
N ARG A 22 6.85 5.94 -14.20
CA ARG A 22 7.86 5.07 -14.85
C ARG A 22 9.17 5.17 -14.09
N CYS A 23 9.19 4.57 -12.89
CA CYS A 23 10.33 4.65 -11.99
C CYS A 23 11.52 3.88 -12.53
N ARG A 24 12.74 4.45 -12.44
CA ARG A 24 13.99 3.85 -12.96
C ARG A 24 14.36 2.51 -12.31
N HIS A 25 13.87 2.25 -11.11
CA HIS A 25 14.12 1.02 -10.35
C HIS A 25 12.89 0.10 -10.28
N CYS A 26 11.88 0.37 -11.13
CA CYS A 26 10.68 -0.44 -11.13
C CYS A 26 10.98 -1.85 -11.65
N TYR A 27 10.58 -2.86 -10.89
CA TYR A 27 10.71 -4.26 -11.32
C TYR A 27 9.60 -4.71 -12.30
N GLN A 28 8.55 -3.90 -12.43
CA GLN A 28 7.46 -4.13 -13.38
C GLN A 28 7.83 -3.54 -14.74
N GLU A 29 8.72 -4.20 -15.46
CA GLU A 29 9.12 -3.78 -16.80
C GLU A 29 8.05 -4.15 -17.84
N GLY A 30 7.17 -3.19 -18.16
CA GLY A 30 6.39 -3.17 -19.41
C GLY A 30 5.53 -4.41 -19.72
N ARG A 31 5.34 -5.30 -18.77
CA ARG A 31 4.52 -6.50 -18.95
C ARG A 31 3.05 -6.09 -18.90
N SER A 32 2.35 -6.31 -20.00
CA SER A 32 0.89 -6.20 -20.04
C SER A 32 0.31 -7.55 -19.70
N PHE A 33 -0.20 -7.71 -18.49
CA PHE A 33 -1.02 -8.86 -18.12
C PHE A 33 -2.48 -8.51 -18.23
N GLN A 34 -3.31 -9.49 -18.50
CA GLN A 34 -4.74 -9.35 -18.39
C GLN A 34 -5.08 -9.22 -16.89
N GLU A 35 -5.66 -8.09 -16.51
CA GLU A 35 -6.12 -7.88 -15.15
C GLU A 35 -7.35 -8.74 -14.85
N LEU A 36 -7.44 -9.27 -13.66
CA LEU A 36 -8.65 -9.93 -13.20
C LEU A 36 -9.82 -8.94 -13.18
N SER A 37 -10.98 -9.40 -13.62
CA SER A 37 -12.25 -8.67 -13.49
C SER A 37 -12.64 -8.53 -12.01
N LEU A 38 -13.53 -7.60 -11.72
CA LEU A 38 -14.06 -7.45 -10.35
C LEU A 38 -14.67 -8.77 -9.85
N SER A 39 -15.43 -9.48 -10.69
CA SER A 39 -16.05 -10.76 -10.28
C SER A 39 -15.04 -11.85 -9.93
N GLU A 40 -13.95 -11.95 -10.68
CA GLU A 40 -12.85 -12.90 -10.36
C GLU A 40 -12.15 -12.54 -9.06
N ILE A 41 -11.91 -11.23 -8.82
CA ILE A 41 -11.31 -10.73 -7.57
C ILE A 41 -12.24 -11.04 -6.39
N LEU A 42 -13.54 -10.76 -6.51
CA LEU A 42 -14.51 -11.05 -5.46
C LEU A 42 -14.58 -12.55 -5.16
N GLY A 43 -14.57 -13.41 -6.19
CA GLY A 43 -14.49 -14.86 -6.02
C GLY A 43 -13.23 -15.28 -5.26
N THR A 44 -12.07 -14.73 -5.61
CA THR A 44 -10.80 -15.02 -4.91
C THR A 44 -10.84 -14.56 -3.44
N ILE A 45 -11.43 -13.41 -3.12
CA ILE A 45 -11.60 -12.94 -1.75
C ILE A 45 -12.45 -13.93 -0.94
N GLU A 46 -13.54 -14.44 -1.53
CA GLU A 46 -14.39 -15.45 -0.92
C GLU A 46 -13.63 -16.74 -0.61
N GLU A 47 -12.95 -17.29 -1.61
CA GLU A 47 -12.15 -18.52 -1.48
C GLU A 47 -11.07 -18.39 -0.39
N VAL A 48 -10.40 -17.25 -0.28
CA VAL A 48 -9.42 -16.98 0.77
C VAL A 48 -10.07 -16.92 2.15
N ALA A 49 -11.24 -16.30 2.28
CA ALA A 49 -11.98 -16.24 3.54
C ALA A 49 -12.45 -17.63 3.99
N GLU A 50 -12.98 -18.43 3.06
CA GLU A 50 -13.38 -19.81 3.32
C GLU A 50 -12.18 -20.69 3.74
N MET A 51 -11.05 -20.56 3.04
CA MET A 51 -9.82 -21.28 3.38
C MET A 51 -9.36 -20.99 4.82
N ILE A 52 -9.34 -19.70 5.22
CA ILE A 52 -8.92 -19.30 6.57
C ILE A 52 -9.89 -19.85 7.61
N THR A 53 -11.20 -19.82 7.33
CA THR A 53 -12.22 -20.38 8.20
C THR A 53 -12.02 -21.88 8.37
N ALA A 54 -11.85 -22.62 7.28
CA ALA A 54 -11.60 -24.06 7.30
C ALA A 54 -10.34 -24.43 8.09
N TRP A 55 -9.27 -23.65 7.99
CA TRP A 55 -8.05 -23.85 8.78
C TRP A 55 -8.29 -23.55 10.26
N SER A 56 -9.02 -22.48 10.58
CA SER A 56 -9.37 -22.17 11.96
C SER A 56 -10.12 -23.34 12.62
N ASP A 57 -11.11 -23.88 11.93
CA ASP A 57 -11.93 -25.00 12.42
C ASP A 57 -11.14 -26.30 12.53
N SER A 58 -10.33 -26.62 11.51
CA SER A 58 -9.60 -27.88 11.45
C SER A 58 -8.45 -27.97 12.46
N TYR A 59 -7.80 -26.84 12.75
CA TYR A 59 -6.62 -26.82 13.62
C TYR A 59 -6.86 -26.16 14.98
N GLY A 60 -8.04 -25.63 15.22
CA GLY A 60 -8.36 -24.89 16.46
C GLY A 60 -7.54 -23.61 16.62
N LEU A 61 -7.19 -22.95 15.51
CA LEU A 61 -6.36 -21.75 15.48
C LEU A 61 -7.21 -20.49 15.26
N SER A 62 -6.74 -19.37 15.80
CA SER A 62 -7.27 -18.05 15.45
C SER A 62 -6.32 -17.36 14.49
N PHE A 63 -6.84 -16.71 13.45
CA PHE A 63 -6.08 -15.91 12.51
C PHE A 63 -6.44 -14.44 12.59
N SER A 64 -5.46 -13.57 12.37
CA SER A 64 -5.64 -12.14 12.11
C SER A 64 -5.29 -11.88 10.64
N PRO A 65 -6.24 -12.08 9.71
CA PRO A 65 -5.95 -11.99 8.29
C PRO A 65 -5.89 -10.55 7.81
N SER A 66 -4.94 -10.26 6.93
CA SER A 66 -4.76 -8.93 6.35
C SER A 66 -4.41 -8.97 4.88
N PHE A 67 -4.88 -7.97 4.14
CA PHE A 67 -4.43 -7.68 2.79
C PHE A 67 -3.58 -6.42 2.74
N THR A 68 -2.45 -6.50 2.06
CA THR A 68 -1.72 -5.34 1.57
C THR A 68 -1.95 -5.22 0.07
N VAL A 69 -2.79 -4.28 -0.30
CA VAL A 69 -3.13 -4.00 -1.70
C VAL A 69 -2.05 -3.14 -2.33
N THR A 70 -1.54 -3.60 -3.46
CA THR A 70 -0.48 -2.94 -4.23
C THR A 70 -0.66 -3.21 -5.73
N GLY A 71 0.38 -2.99 -6.52
CA GLY A 71 0.40 -3.24 -7.96
C GLY A 71 1.42 -2.32 -8.62
N GLY A 72 1.10 -1.84 -9.82
CA GLY A 72 1.73 -0.63 -10.35
C GLY A 72 1.29 0.56 -9.49
N GLU A 73 0.05 1.05 -9.73
CA GLU A 73 -0.61 2.01 -8.84
C GLU A 73 -2.06 1.60 -8.63
N PRO A 74 -2.45 1.17 -7.43
CA PRO A 74 -3.80 0.67 -7.15
C PRO A 74 -4.91 1.67 -7.49
N PHE A 75 -4.68 2.95 -7.28
CA PHE A 75 -5.66 4.01 -7.56
C PHE A 75 -5.97 4.24 -9.04
N LEU A 76 -5.33 3.50 -9.94
CA LEU A 76 -5.71 3.44 -11.37
C LEU A 76 -6.84 2.45 -11.63
N ARG A 77 -7.18 1.58 -10.69
CA ARG A 77 -8.36 0.71 -10.81
C ARG A 77 -9.61 1.48 -10.41
N ALA A 78 -10.59 1.52 -11.32
CA ALA A 78 -11.85 2.21 -11.05
C ALA A 78 -12.67 1.53 -9.93
N ASP A 79 -12.53 0.20 -9.80
CA ASP A 79 -13.21 -0.66 -8.84
C ASP A 79 -12.41 -0.91 -7.55
N LEU A 80 -11.31 -0.15 -7.32
CA LEU A 80 -10.46 -0.34 -6.13
C LEU A 80 -11.27 -0.34 -4.83
N PHE A 81 -12.16 0.63 -4.67
CA PHE A 81 -12.91 0.76 -3.41
C PHE A 81 -13.93 -0.35 -3.21
N ASP A 82 -14.54 -0.86 -4.28
CA ASP A 82 -15.45 -2.01 -4.22
C ASP A 82 -14.69 -3.27 -3.75
N ILE A 83 -13.45 -3.43 -4.22
CA ILE A 83 -12.55 -4.52 -3.79
C ILE A 83 -12.19 -4.39 -2.32
N LEU A 84 -11.80 -3.17 -1.87
CA LEU A 84 -11.45 -2.92 -0.48
C LEU A 84 -12.66 -3.15 0.46
N GLU A 85 -13.85 -2.74 0.04
CA GLU A 85 -15.09 -2.99 0.79
C GLU A 85 -15.38 -4.49 0.94
N ALA A 86 -15.24 -5.26 -0.14
CA ALA A 86 -15.40 -6.71 -0.11
C ALA A 86 -14.42 -7.39 0.84
N MET A 87 -13.13 -7.02 0.78
CA MET A 87 -12.13 -7.52 1.73
C MET A 87 -12.51 -7.18 3.17
N LYS A 88 -12.95 -5.94 3.42
CA LYS A 88 -13.36 -5.50 4.76
C LYS A 88 -14.57 -6.26 5.27
N GLN A 89 -15.57 -6.52 4.43
CA GLN A 89 -16.77 -7.29 4.79
C GLN A 89 -16.44 -8.72 5.18
N LYS A 90 -15.36 -9.30 4.65
CA LYS A 90 -14.85 -10.64 5.04
C LYS A 90 -13.94 -10.60 6.27
N GLY A 91 -13.78 -9.45 6.92
CA GLY A 91 -13.03 -9.33 8.18
C GLY A 91 -11.52 -9.13 8.01
N PHE A 92 -11.03 -8.88 6.79
CA PHE A 92 -9.61 -8.62 6.59
C PHE A 92 -9.21 -7.22 7.07
N GLU A 93 -8.05 -7.13 7.70
CA GLU A 93 -7.38 -5.84 7.89
C GLU A 93 -6.76 -5.36 6.58
N LEU A 94 -6.86 -4.05 6.31
CA LEU A 94 -6.48 -3.46 5.04
C LEU A 94 -5.26 -2.56 5.17
N PHE A 95 -4.28 -2.79 4.33
CA PHE A 95 -3.11 -1.93 4.11
C PHE A 95 -2.96 -1.64 2.61
N LEU A 96 -2.38 -0.50 2.26
CA LEU A 96 -2.10 -0.13 0.89
C LEU A 96 -0.66 0.29 0.69
N LEU A 97 -0.10 -0.03 -0.48
CA LEU A 97 1.13 0.54 -1.00
C LEU A 97 0.81 1.37 -2.24
N SER A 98 1.26 2.61 -2.26
CA SER A 98 1.00 3.57 -3.35
C SER A 98 2.20 4.47 -3.60
N ASN A 99 2.28 5.06 -4.78
CA ASN A 99 3.19 6.17 -5.03
C ASN A 99 2.66 7.51 -4.46
N GLY A 100 1.41 7.57 -4.02
CA GLY A 100 0.78 8.72 -3.39
C GLY A 100 0.26 9.80 -4.34
N VAL A 101 0.65 9.77 -5.62
CA VAL A 101 0.36 10.85 -6.59
C VAL A 101 -1.13 11.03 -6.89
N LEU A 102 -1.90 9.94 -6.82
CA LEU A 102 -3.32 9.94 -7.13
C LEU A 102 -4.23 10.04 -5.90
N ILE A 103 -3.65 10.21 -4.71
CA ILE A 103 -4.42 10.31 -3.47
C ILE A 103 -4.84 11.76 -3.22
N ASP A 104 -6.06 12.07 -3.60
CA ASP A 104 -6.75 13.30 -3.25
C ASP A 104 -7.46 13.20 -1.88
N ARG A 105 -8.10 14.28 -1.47
CA ARG A 105 -8.83 14.36 -0.21
C ARG A 105 -9.96 13.32 -0.14
N ASP A 106 -10.73 13.19 -1.21
CA ASP A 106 -11.90 12.29 -1.22
C ASP A 106 -11.46 10.82 -1.08
N LYS A 107 -10.38 10.42 -1.75
CA LYS A 107 -9.81 9.08 -1.60
C LYS A 107 -9.27 8.83 -0.20
N ALA A 108 -8.57 9.79 0.39
CA ALA A 108 -8.07 9.69 1.76
C ALA A 108 -9.23 9.54 2.77
N ASP A 109 -10.28 10.34 2.63
CA ASP A 109 -11.47 10.26 3.48
C ASP A 109 -12.18 8.90 3.32
N ARG A 110 -12.33 8.36 2.11
CA ARG A 110 -12.89 7.02 1.86
C ARG A 110 -12.06 5.91 2.50
N LEU A 111 -10.73 5.95 2.37
CA LEU A 111 -9.84 4.99 3.05
C LEU A 111 -10.00 5.02 4.56
N SER A 112 -10.14 6.21 5.14
CA SER A 112 -10.38 6.38 6.57
C SER A 112 -11.72 5.79 7.00
N GLN A 113 -12.79 6.04 6.25
CA GLN A 113 -14.13 5.50 6.50
C GLN A 113 -14.15 3.96 6.42
N LEU A 114 -13.40 3.36 5.50
CA LEU A 114 -13.22 1.91 5.42
C LEU A 114 -12.40 1.34 6.59
N GLY A 115 -11.74 2.19 7.36
CA GLY A 115 -10.90 1.77 8.49
C GLY A 115 -9.61 1.09 8.05
N VAL A 116 -9.01 1.58 6.95
CA VAL A 116 -7.68 1.15 6.50
C VAL A 116 -6.67 1.33 7.62
N LYS A 117 -5.88 0.31 7.90
CA LYS A 117 -4.95 0.24 9.04
C LYS A 117 -3.62 0.95 8.78
N GLY A 118 -3.28 1.19 7.52
CA GLY A 118 -2.09 1.92 7.16
C GLY A 118 -1.90 2.05 5.65
N VAL A 119 -1.27 3.14 5.25
CA VAL A 119 -0.86 3.36 3.86
C VAL A 119 0.65 3.60 3.83
N GLN A 120 1.35 2.83 3.01
CA GLN A 120 2.74 3.06 2.72
C GLN A 120 2.87 3.86 1.43
N VAL A 121 3.55 5.01 1.51
CA VAL A 121 3.84 5.85 0.36
C VAL A 121 5.34 5.86 0.08
N SER A 122 5.68 5.71 -1.19
CA SER A 122 7.08 5.65 -1.61
C SER A 122 7.68 7.04 -1.82
N LEU A 123 8.78 7.36 -1.13
CA LEU A 123 9.61 8.56 -1.37
C LEU A 123 11.08 8.17 -1.40
N GLU A 124 11.83 8.62 -2.40
CA GLU A 124 13.21 8.17 -2.66
C GLU A 124 14.29 9.15 -2.20
N GLY A 125 13.91 10.30 -1.66
CA GLY A 125 14.84 11.35 -1.26
C GLY A 125 14.21 12.74 -1.30
N PRO A 126 15.01 13.81 -1.15
CA PRO A 126 14.61 15.16 -1.52
C PRO A 126 14.15 15.24 -2.97
N LYS A 127 13.49 16.35 -3.34
CA LYS A 127 12.82 16.52 -4.63
C LYS A 127 13.65 16.05 -5.82
N GLU A 128 14.87 16.55 -5.94
CA GLU A 128 15.74 16.29 -7.10
C GLU A 128 16.06 14.80 -7.24
N ILE A 129 16.34 14.13 -6.13
CA ILE A 129 16.65 12.70 -6.11
C ILE A 129 15.37 11.89 -6.38
N HIS A 130 14.28 12.22 -5.70
CA HIS A 130 13.01 11.55 -5.91
C HIS A 130 12.56 11.62 -7.37
N GLU A 131 12.57 12.81 -7.97
CA GLU A 131 12.12 13.02 -9.35
C GLU A 131 13.09 12.41 -10.39
N THR A 132 14.37 12.33 -10.08
CA THR A 132 15.34 11.59 -10.91
C THR A 132 14.97 10.09 -10.99
N ILE A 133 14.44 9.53 -9.91
CA ILE A 133 14.09 8.10 -9.83
C ILE A 133 12.66 7.85 -10.31
N ARG A 134 11.69 8.69 -9.93
CA ARG A 134 10.26 8.44 -10.13
C ARG A 134 9.60 9.30 -11.20
N GLY A 135 10.27 10.34 -11.67
CA GLY A 135 9.79 11.25 -12.71
C GLY A 135 9.42 12.63 -12.18
N ALA A 136 9.51 13.61 -13.07
CA ALA A 136 9.25 15.02 -12.76
C ALA A 136 7.82 15.23 -12.23
N GLY A 137 7.68 16.11 -11.23
CA GLY A 137 6.41 16.46 -10.60
C GLY A 137 5.89 15.44 -9.58
N SER A 138 6.46 14.23 -9.53
CA SER A 138 5.99 13.18 -8.62
C SER A 138 6.22 13.52 -7.15
N PHE A 139 7.29 14.25 -6.81
CA PHE A 139 7.61 14.60 -5.43
C PHE A 139 6.50 15.42 -4.78
N SER A 140 6.14 16.56 -5.39
CA SER A 140 5.11 17.45 -4.83
C SER A 140 3.75 16.76 -4.73
N ALA A 141 3.36 15.99 -5.77
CA ALA A 141 2.10 15.25 -5.77
C ALA A 141 2.07 14.14 -4.70
N SER A 142 3.18 13.41 -4.50
CA SER A 142 3.26 12.42 -3.41
C SER A 142 3.19 13.06 -2.02
N LEU A 143 3.81 14.24 -1.83
CA LEU A 143 3.71 14.97 -0.56
C LEU A 143 2.28 15.44 -0.28
N GLU A 144 1.57 15.90 -1.30
CA GLU A 144 0.17 16.31 -1.19
C GLU A 144 -0.71 15.11 -0.78
N GLY A 145 -0.54 13.96 -1.44
CA GLY A 145 -1.23 12.71 -1.08
C GLY A 145 -0.92 12.25 0.36
N ILE A 146 0.33 12.35 0.80
CA ILE A 146 0.71 12.08 2.19
C ILE A 146 -0.02 13.05 3.14
N GLY A 147 -0.07 14.33 2.80
CA GLY A 147 -0.77 15.35 3.58
C GLY A 147 -2.26 15.03 3.75
N HIS A 148 -2.93 14.59 2.68
CA HIS A 148 -4.33 14.17 2.75
C HIS A 148 -4.51 12.95 3.67
N LEU A 149 -3.67 11.94 3.57
CA LEU A 149 -3.71 10.76 4.44
C LEU A 149 -3.48 11.11 5.91
N VAL A 150 -2.44 11.89 6.21
CA VAL A 150 -2.12 12.30 7.58
C VAL A 150 -3.28 13.10 8.19
N ALA A 151 -3.94 13.96 7.41
CA ALA A 151 -5.08 14.76 7.86
C ALA A 151 -6.30 13.91 8.26
N THR A 152 -6.44 12.69 7.74
CA THR A 152 -7.52 11.74 8.13
C THR A 152 -7.17 10.91 9.36
N GLY A 153 -5.94 10.97 9.84
CA GLY A 153 -5.45 10.16 10.96
C GLY A 153 -5.06 8.73 10.58
N ILE A 154 -5.09 8.36 9.29
CA ILE A 154 -4.60 7.05 8.83
C ILE A 154 -3.09 6.96 9.12
N PRO A 155 -2.61 5.85 9.70
CA PRO A 155 -1.19 5.60 9.86
C PRO A 155 -0.44 5.60 8.51
N VAL A 156 0.49 6.54 8.34
CA VAL A 156 1.30 6.63 7.12
C VAL A 156 2.72 6.16 7.38
N THR A 157 3.18 5.25 6.53
CA THR A 157 4.59 4.87 6.45
C THR A 157 5.18 5.46 5.17
N VAL A 158 6.22 6.26 5.26
CA VAL A 158 7.04 6.60 4.09
C VAL A 158 8.09 5.50 3.91
N ASN A 159 8.23 4.96 2.71
CA ASN A 159 9.24 3.95 2.40
C ASN A 159 10.20 4.47 1.33
N MET A 160 11.50 4.29 1.57
CA MET A 160 12.59 4.66 0.67
C MET A 160 13.31 3.40 0.20
N THR A 161 13.35 3.17 -1.11
CA THR A 161 14.12 2.06 -1.69
C THR A 161 15.56 2.49 -1.88
N LEU A 162 16.44 1.99 -1.00
CA LEU A 162 17.86 2.36 -0.99
C LEU A 162 18.59 1.82 -2.23
N SER A 163 19.29 2.72 -2.89
CA SER A 163 20.14 2.48 -4.05
C SER A 163 21.38 3.35 -4.00
N LYS A 164 22.28 3.18 -4.96
CA LYS A 164 23.45 4.08 -5.12
C LYS A 164 23.08 5.53 -5.42
N LEU A 165 21.85 5.77 -5.91
CA LEU A 165 21.38 7.12 -6.28
C LEU A 165 20.93 7.94 -5.07
N ASN A 166 20.52 7.29 -3.98
CA ASN A 166 19.86 7.97 -2.87
C ASN A 166 20.40 7.63 -1.48
N GLY A 167 21.48 6.86 -1.38
CA GLY A 167 22.04 6.45 -0.08
C GLY A 167 22.37 7.63 0.85
N GLU A 168 22.83 8.75 0.31
CA GLU A 168 23.15 9.97 1.09
C GLU A 168 21.89 10.74 1.53
N SER A 169 20.71 10.38 1.00
CA SER A 169 19.45 11.04 1.30
C SER A 169 18.77 10.52 2.58
N VAL A 170 19.32 9.53 3.26
CA VAL A 170 18.73 8.93 4.47
C VAL A 170 18.43 9.98 5.54
N PHE A 171 19.43 10.80 5.91
CA PHE A 171 19.25 11.84 6.92
C PHE A 171 18.27 12.95 6.49
N PRO A 172 18.33 13.48 5.26
CA PRO A 172 17.28 14.36 4.73
C PRO A 172 15.89 13.74 4.81
N MET A 173 15.73 12.45 4.51
CA MET A 173 14.44 11.76 4.58
C MET A 173 13.92 11.62 6.00
N ILE A 174 14.76 11.40 7.00
CA ILE A 174 14.35 11.38 8.41
C ILE A 174 13.75 12.75 8.80
N LYS A 175 14.39 13.85 8.40
CA LYS A 175 13.87 15.20 8.67
C LYS A 175 12.55 15.45 7.95
N LEU A 176 12.46 15.05 6.69
CA LEU A 176 11.24 15.18 5.88
C LEU A 176 10.08 14.40 6.49
N ALA A 177 10.27 13.12 6.83
CA ALA A 177 9.27 12.28 7.44
C ALA A 177 8.73 12.86 8.75
N LYS A 178 9.62 13.41 9.59
CA LYS A 178 9.22 14.11 10.82
C LYS A 178 8.35 15.33 10.54
N ASN A 179 8.72 16.14 9.54
CA ASN A 179 7.97 17.35 9.18
C ASN A 179 6.62 17.04 8.57
N LEU A 180 6.49 15.92 7.87
CA LEU A 180 5.23 15.44 7.29
C LEU A 180 4.28 14.86 8.34
N GLY A 181 4.73 14.58 9.54
CA GLY A 181 3.92 13.96 10.59
C GLY A 181 3.59 12.50 10.34
N VAL A 182 4.37 11.82 9.49
CA VAL A 182 4.17 10.38 9.23
C VAL A 182 4.63 9.55 10.43
N GLN A 183 3.97 8.42 10.65
CA GLN A 183 4.25 7.59 11.83
C GLN A 183 5.53 6.76 11.69
N ARG A 184 5.89 6.37 10.47
CA ARG A 184 7.04 5.48 10.21
C ARG A 184 7.80 5.92 8.97
N LEU A 185 9.11 5.71 9.03
CA LEU A 185 10.00 5.74 7.88
C LEU A 185 10.62 4.36 7.73
N GLY A 186 10.34 3.70 6.62
CA GLY A 186 10.87 2.40 6.25
C GLY A 186 11.96 2.51 5.18
N PHE A 187 12.85 1.52 5.16
CA PHE A 187 13.88 1.40 4.15
C PHE A 187 13.83 0.00 3.55
N SER A 188 13.76 -0.07 2.23
CA SER A 188 13.90 -1.30 1.46
C SER A 188 15.20 -1.26 0.67
N ARG A 189 15.83 -2.41 0.45
CA ARG A 189 17.02 -2.50 -0.38
C ARG A 189 16.62 -2.79 -1.82
N LEU A 190 17.19 -2.05 -2.77
CA LEU A 190 17.14 -2.43 -4.18
C LEU A 190 18.06 -3.64 -4.39
N VAL A 191 17.53 -4.74 -4.92
CA VAL A 191 18.24 -5.98 -5.25
C VAL A 191 18.36 -6.15 -6.75
#